data_fa81e7e6756070e8fd20f69ba563b0c1
#
_entry.id   fa81e7e6756070e8fd20f69ba563b0c1
#
_cell.length_a   1.000
_cell.length_b   1.000
_cell.length_c   1.000
_cell.angle_alpha   90.00
_cell.angle_beta   90.00
_cell.angle_gamma   90.00
#
_symmetry.space_group_name_H-M   'P 1'
#
loop_
_entity.id
_entity.type
_entity.pdbx_description
1 polymer ?
#
loop_
_entity_poly.entity_id
_entity_poly.type
_entity_poly.pdbx_seq_one_letter_code
_entity_poly.pdbx_strand_id
1 'polypeptide(L)'
;MLSRLVTCIILAVSFLPASALLRMSRDQVLDTLDRYLTEQSVYDARARQRVQAKVRRLSTLTGTARQQLQEDIISDYMHINVDSALLQLARAEAAATDSAERMRLRFMRLEAYPIKGMLHTSLLEFEKIDPATLPESVKPVYFRCASQVNDYARDMYDQPQYKRNFINVSRMMMDSLMNHVPRDSFMYRYYKASSRIISPEGAEAVAEMTVMLDSLSRDERIYARIAGEIGNYYATNHRNTERAEFYYALSAISDILTGNNEATSLHRLGKLLYDRGDVERAMRYLTVSLQRSVSSGVRIRALEIAEALPLVIAANRLHDASQRSRLEMLLAIIGIVAVLLIVAVVVLWRQRMKLGRMRRMLSKRHQEKDRYIRQLLSLCAAYLQAMTDMNRLTTRKLKAKQYQDLLEQLESGKMVRSQLQAFNTIFDDAFLKNYPDFIPGVNRLLQPDKRFVEADYENGMNTELRLLAFIWLGVDDSQEIAKFLGLSVNSVYTYRNRLKSRALSKDTFEADLRRHSAAAL
;
A
#
# COMPACT_ATOMS: atom_id res chain seq x y z
N MET A 1 -15.92 20.00 -17.30
CA MET A 1 -15.38 21.00 -16.36
C MET A 1 -13.94 20.70 -15.95
N LEU A 2 -13.58 19.48 -15.59
CA LEU A 2 -12.18 19.11 -15.26
C LEU A 2 -11.16 19.41 -16.39
N SER A 3 -11.50 19.13 -17.64
CA SER A 3 -10.64 19.39 -18.81
C SER A 3 -10.33 20.88 -19.00
N ARG A 4 -11.28 21.78 -18.75
CA ARG A 4 -11.06 23.22 -18.83
C ARG A 4 -10.27 23.78 -17.65
N LEU A 5 -10.39 23.19 -16.45
CA LEU A 5 -9.56 23.56 -15.30
C LEU A 5 -8.10 23.12 -15.49
N VAL A 6 -7.87 21.94 -16.03
CA VAL A 6 -6.53 21.44 -16.37
C VAL A 6 -5.90 22.32 -17.46
N THR A 7 -6.66 22.75 -18.48
CA THR A 7 -6.16 23.65 -19.55
C THR A 7 -5.86 25.04 -19.00
N CYS A 8 -6.63 25.58 -18.05
CA CYS A 8 -6.34 26.88 -17.40
C CYS A 8 -5.12 26.81 -16.47
N ILE A 9 -4.91 25.71 -15.76
CA ILE A 9 -3.73 25.51 -14.92
C ILE A 9 -2.47 25.35 -15.79
N ILE A 10 -2.57 24.66 -16.92
CA ILE A 10 -1.49 24.51 -17.91
C ILE A 10 -1.11 25.88 -18.51
N LEU A 11 -2.08 26.74 -18.83
CA LEU A 11 -1.82 28.10 -19.33
C LEU A 11 -1.19 29.02 -18.27
N ALA A 12 -1.57 28.91 -17.01
CA ALA A 12 -1.02 29.73 -15.94
C ALA A 12 0.46 29.40 -15.61
N VAL A 13 0.89 28.15 -15.80
CA VAL A 13 2.28 27.72 -15.55
C VAL A 13 3.22 28.09 -16.72
N SER A 14 2.68 28.24 -17.94
CA SER A 14 3.47 28.65 -19.13
C SER A 14 3.95 30.10 -19.06
N PHE A 15 3.43 30.92 -18.16
CA PHE A 15 3.74 32.34 -18.00
C PHE A 15 4.39 32.72 -16.66
N LEU A 16 5.01 31.77 -15.96
CA LEU A 16 5.85 32.16 -14.82
C LEU A 16 7.01 33.01 -15.33
N PRO A 17 7.26 34.23 -14.81
CA PRO A 17 8.38 35.05 -15.21
C PRO A 17 9.70 34.32 -14.94
N ALA A 18 10.75 34.60 -15.72
CA ALA A 18 12.07 33.96 -15.58
C ALA A 18 12.58 34.01 -14.12
N SER A 19 12.34 35.14 -13.46
CA SER A 19 12.63 35.37 -12.04
C SER A 19 11.95 34.41 -11.08
N ALA A 20 10.83 33.83 -11.45
CA ALA A 20 10.12 32.88 -10.56
C ALA A 20 10.83 31.53 -10.45
N LEU A 21 11.43 31.02 -11.52
CA LEU A 21 12.21 29.76 -11.47
C LEU A 21 13.51 29.91 -10.70
N LEU A 22 14.18 31.06 -10.79
CA LEU A 22 15.41 31.31 -10.04
C LEU A 22 15.19 31.35 -8.51
N ARG A 23 13.95 31.55 -8.08
CA ARG A 23 13.54 31.52 -6.66
C ARG A 23 13.05 30.16 -6.18
N MET A 24 12.91 29.18 -7.07
CA MET A 24 12.47 27.83 -6.72
C MET A 24 13.58 27.04 -6.03
N SER A 25 13.20 26.04 -5.23
CA SER A 25 14.13 25.04 -4.77
C SER A 25 14.56 24.12 -5.92
N ARG A 26 15.70 23.43 -5.76
CA ARG A 26 16.15 22.41 -6.71
C ARG A 26 15.06 21.40 -7.06
N ASP A 27 14.37 20.86 -6.06
CA ASP A 27 13.34 19.82 -6.26
C ASP A 27 12.14 20.37 -7.05
N GLN A 28 11.72 21.61 -6.78
CA GLN A 28 10.67 22.27 -7.55
C GLN A 28 11.03 22.47 -9.02
N VAL A 29 12.31 22.76 -9.31
CA VAL A 29 12.78 22.89 -10.69
C VAL A 29 12.85 21.53 -11.38
N LEU A 30 13.29 20.48 -10.70
CA LEU A 30 13.27 19.10 -11.23
C LEU A 30 11.83 18.63 -11.52
N ASP A 31 10.89 18.86 -10.61
CA ASP A 31 9.47 18.52 -10.84
C ASP A 31 8.87 19.32 -12.00
N THR A 32 9.33 20.55 -12.17
CA THR A 32 8.95 21.38 -13.32
C THR A 32 9.51 20.81 -14.61
N LEU A 33 10.78 20.39 -14.63
CA LEU A 33 11.40 19.73 -15.78
C LEU A 33 10.66 18.43 -16.14
N ASP A 34 10.31 17.60 -15.16
CA ASP A 34 9.54 16.36 -15.39
C ASP A 34 8.22 16.63 -16.13
N ARG A 35 7.52 17.72 -15.80
CA ARG A 35 6.31 18.14 -16.53
C ARG A 35 6.60 18.57 -17.97
N TYR A 36 7.63 19.39 -18.19
CA TYR A 36 8.01 19.80 -19.53
C TYR A 36 8.45 18.62 -20.41
N LEU A 37 9.13 17.63 -19.84
CA LEU A 37 9.50 16.40 -20.54
C LEU A 37 8.28 15.57 -20.96
N THR A 38 7.24 15.55 -20.15
CA THR A 38 5.99 14.86 -20.49
C THR A 38 5.27 15.53 -21.69
N GLU A 39 5.39 16.85 -21.80
CA GLU A 39 4.74 17.66 -22.84
C GLU A 39 5.70 18.03 -24.01
N GLN A 40 6.90 17.46 -24.06
CA GLN A 40 7.96 17.87 -25.01
C GLN A 40 7.51 17.89 -26.48
N SER A 41 6.65 16.96 -26.90
CA SER A 41 6.15 16.88 -28.28
C SER A 41 5.42 18.15 -28.72
N VAL A 42 4.75 18.84 -27.80
CA VAL A 42 4.05 20.10 -28.07
C VAL A 42 5.06 21.22 -28.34
N TYR A 43 6.13 21.29 -27.56
CA TYR A 43 7.19 22.30 -27.73
C TYR A 43 8.00 22.04 -29.00
N ASP A 44 8.30 20.79 -29.32
CA ASP A 44 8.98 20.40 -30.57
C ASP A 44 8.13 20.76 -31.80
N ALA A 45 6.83 20.60 -31.73
CA ALA A 45 5.92 21.03 -32.80
C ALA A 45 5.91 22.55 -32.97
N ARG A 46 5.88 23.31 -31.86
CA ARG A 46 5.95 24.77 -31.88
C ARG A 46 7.29 25.28 -32.45
N ALA A 47 8.41 24.65 -32.08
CA ALA A 47 9.73 24.99 -32.62
C ALA A 47 9.77 24.78 -34.13
N ARG A 48 9.29 23.64 -34.64
CA ARG A 48 9.18 23.38 -36.08
C ARG A 48 8.28 24.39 -36.80
N GLN A 49 7.18 24.80 -36.20
CA GLN A 49 6.29 25.83 -36.78
C GLN A 49 6.97 27.19 -36.86
N ARG A 50 7.76 27.59 -35.83
CA ARG A 50 8.54 28.84 -35.85
C ARG A 50 9.52 28.85 -37.02
N VAL A 51 10.29 27.78 -37.22
CA VAL A 51 11.23 27.67 -38.33
C VAL A 51 10.53 27.68 -39.68
N GLN A 52 9.42 26.97 -39.84
CA GLN A 52 8.63 27.01 -41.06
C GLN A 52 8.07 28.40 -41.39
N ALA A 53 7.69 29.17 -40.35
CA ALA A 53 7.29 30.57 -40.56
C ALA A 53 8.42 31.43 -41.08
N LYS A 54 9.65 31.26 -40.53
CA LYS A 54 10.85 31.92 -41.04
C LYS A 54 11.15 31.53 -42.49
N VAL A 55 11.06 30.23 -42.82
CA VAL A 55 11.28 29.73 -44.21
C VAL A 55 10.26 30.33 -45.18
N ARG A 56 8.99 30.44 -44.82
CA ARG A 56 7.99 31.13 -45.65
C ARG A 56 8.33 32.62 -45.88
N ARG A 57 8.82 33.30 -44.82
CA ARG A 57 9.21 34.71 -44.91
C ARG A 57 10.45 34.91 -45.76
N LEU A 58 11.35 33.93 -45.88
CA LEU A 58 12.58 34.01 -46.65
C LEU A 58 12.34 34.34 -48.11
N SER A 59 11.28 33.85 -48.71
CA SER A 59 10.90 34.12 -50.11
C SER A 59 10.46 35.56 -50.36
N THR A 60 10.11 36.34 -49.34
CA THR A 60 9.65 37.73 -49.44
C THR A 60 10.79 38.75 -49.25
N LEU A 61 11.99 38.30 -48.89
CA LEU A 61 13.14 39.16 -48.58
C LEU A 61 14.18 39.07 -49.66
N THR A 62 14.98 40.18 -49.80
CA THR A 62 16.11 40.31 -50.72
C THR A 62 17.32 40.92 -50.00
N GLY A 63 18.51 40.82 -50.58
CA GLY A 63 19.73 41.44 -50.07
C GLY A 63 20.16 40.90 -48.69
N THR A 64 20.74 41.76 -47.87
CA THR A 64 21.29 41.44 -46.53
C THR A 64 20.25 40.90 -45.58
N ALA A 65 19.02 41.38 -45.64
CA ALA A 65 17.95 40.89 -44.77
C ALA A 65 17.59 39.42 -45.08
N ARG A 66 17.65 39.01 -46.33
CA ARG A 66 17.45 37.60 -46.73
C ARG A 66 18.63 36.73 -46.24
N GLN A 67 19.88 37.21 -46.40
CA GLN A 67 21.07 36.48 -45.92
C GLN A 67 21.01 36.25 -44.42
N GLN A 68 20.71 37.28 -43.63
CA GLN A 68 20.56 37.19 -42.18
C GLN A 68 19.45 36.20 -41.77
N LEU A 69 18.28 36.25 -42.40
CA LEU A 69 17.20 35.31 -42.09
C LEU A 69 17.57 33.88 -42.49
N GLN A 70 18.32 33.68 -43.56
CA GLN A 70 18.80 32.38 -44.00
C GLN A 70 19.82 31.78 -43.01
N GLU A 71 20.77 32.56 -42.53
CA GLU A 71 21.72 32.17 -41.49
C GLU A 71 20.97 31.82 -40.18
N ASP A 72 19.95 32.59 -39.83
CA ASP A 72 19.07 32.32 -38.67
C ASP A 72 18.32 31.00 -38.82
N ILE A 73 17.75 30.69 -39.99
CA ILE A 73 17.06 29.43 -40.27
C ILE A 73 18.02 28.25 -40.16
N ILE A 74 19.23 28.38 -40.70
CA ILE A 74 20.27 27.37 -40.59
C ILE A 74 20.64 27.12 -39.12
N SER A 75 20.83 28.19 -38.35
CA SER A 75 21.12 28.13 -36.94
C SER A 75 19.98 27.43 -36.16
N ASP A 76 18.71 27.72 -36.48
CA ASP A 76 17.57 27.03 -35.89
C ASP A 76 17.61 25.53 -36.19
N TYR A 77 17.87 25.14 -37.44
CA TYR A 77 17.97 23.73 -37.83
C TYR A 77 19.15 23.01 -37.16
N MET A 78 20.30 23.67 -36.90
CA MET A 78 21.41 23.04 -36.19
C MET A 78 20.99 22.48 -34.84
N HIS A 79 20.07 23.16 -34.14
CA HIS A 79 19.59 22.75 -32.83
C HIS A 79 18.40 21.78 -32.91
N ILE A 80 17.57 21.85 -33.98
CA ILE A 80 16.37 21.00 -34.14
C ILE A 80 16.70 19.68 -34.82
N ASN A 81 17.45 19.75 -35.93
CA ASN A 81 17.87 18.59 -36.73
C ASN A 81 19.08 18.97 -37.59
N VAL A 82 20.23 18.44 -37.25
CA VAL A 82 21.51 18.82 -37.91
C VAL A 82 21.58 18.37 -39.38
N ASP A 83 20.88 17.28 -39.76
CA ASP A 83 20.83 16.84 -41.16
C ASP A 83 20.08 17.86 -42.01
N SER A 84 19.00 18.42 -41.52
CA SER A 84 18.27 19.50 -42.16
C SER A 84 19.13 20.77 -42.25
N ALA A 85 19.91 21.09 -41.21
CA ALA A 85 20.86 22.23 -41.26
C ALA A 85 21.89 22.06 -42.34
N LEU A 86 22.55 20.90 -42.43
CA LEU A 86 23.54 20.59 -43.46
C LEU A 86 22.95 20.65 -44.87
N LEU A 87 21.73 20.21 -45.08
CA LEU A 87 21.02 20.32 -46.37
C LEU A 87 20.74 21.77 -46.73
N GLN A 88 20.29 22.60 -45.76
CA GLN A 88 20.09 24.03 -45.99
C GLN A 88 21.41 24.78 -46.27
N LEU A 89 22.47 24.43 -45.54
CA LEU A 89 23.82 24.97 -45.80
C LEU A 89 24.30 24.67 -47.23
N ALA A 90 24.20 23.41 -47.65
CA ALA A 90 24.62 23.03 -49.01
C ALA A 90 23.85 23.81 -50.10
N ARG A 91 22.52 23.99 -49.91
CA ARG A 91 21.68 24.78 -50.83
C ARG A 91 22.05 26.26 -50.82
N ALA A 92 22.30 26.81 -49.64
CA ALA A 92 22.68 28.21 -49.47
C ALA A 92 24.05 28.48 -50.08
N GLU A 93 25.05 27.62 -49.83
CA GLU A 93 26.41 27.75 -50.41
C GLU A 93 26.37 27.67 -51.94
N ALA A 94 25.56 26.78 -52.54
CA ALA A 94 25.41 26.68 -53.99
C ALA A 94 24.74 27.91 -54.63
N ALA A 95 23.85 28.57 -53.87
CA ALA A 95 23.15 29.77 -54.32
C ALA A 95 23.92 31.09 -54.06
N ALA A 96 24.93 31.05 -53.18
CA ALA A 96 25.68 32.25 -52.78
C ALA A 96 26.54 32.77 -53.95
N THR A 97 26.31 34.02 -54.31
CA THR A 97 27.09 34.73 -55.35
C THR A 97 28.23 35.51 -54.73
N ASP A 98 28.06 36.00 -53.49
CA ASP A 98 29.09 36.76 -52.78
C ASP A 98 30.10 35.83 -52.08
N SER A 99 31.39 36.13 -52.22
CA SER A 99 32.48 35.34 -51.61
C SER A 99 32.44 35.37 -50.07
N ALA A 100 32.09 36.50 -49.46
CA ALA A 100 32.00 36.63 -48.01
C ALA A 100 30.84 35.85 -47.45
N GLU A 101 29.68 35.85 -48.12
CA GLU A 101 28.52 35.01 -47.78
C GLU A 101 28.89 33.52 -47.84
N ARG A 102 29.55 33.07 -48.90
CA ARG A 102 29.99 31.68 -49.06
C ARG A 102 30.95 31.25 -47.95
N MET A 103 31.85 32.13 -47.51
CA MET A 103 32.77 31.88 -46.40
C MET A 103 32.00 31.75 -45.08
N ARG A 104 31.04 32.64 -44.77
CA ARG A 104 30.22 32.53 -43.55
C ARG A 104 29.47 31.21 -43.50
N LEU A 105 28.80 30.80 -44.58
CA LEU A 105 28.08 29.54 -44.69
C LEU A 105 29.01 28.32 -44.51
N ARG A 106 30.23 28.37 -45.10
CA ARG A 106 31.26 27.35 -44.89
C ARG A 106 31.62 27.21 -43.41
N PHE A 107 31.82 28.30 -42.67
CA PHE A 107 32.14 28.25 -41.26
C PHE A 107 30.97 27.67 -40.43
N MET A 108 29.75 28.05 -40.73
CA MET A 108 28.58 27.45 -40.10
C MET A 108 28.49 25.94 -40.40
N ARG A 109 28.89 25.48 -41.57
CA ARG A 109 28.96 24.05 -41.88
C ARG A 109 30.05 23.34 -41.07
N LEU A 110 31.21 23.97 -40.89
CA LEU A 110 32.26 23.44 -40.03
C LEU A 110 31.86 23.40 -38.56
N GLU A 111 31.01 24.32 -38.10
CA GLU A 111 30.39 24.26 -36.76
C GLU A 111 29.39 23.10 -36.62
N ALA A 112 28.66 22.73 -37.68
CA ALA A 112 27.68 21.63 -37.67
C ALA A 112 28.34 20.24 -37.72
N TYR A 113 29.53 20.09 -38.27
CA TYR A 113 30.20 18.79 -38.42
C TYR A 113 30.50 18.08 -37.11
N PRO A 114 31.00 18.71 -36.04
CA PRO A 114 31.20 18.08 -34.75
C PRO A 114 29.92 17.48 -34.20
N ILE A 115 28.79 18.16 -34.37
CA ILE A 115 27.47 17.66 -33.92
C ILE A 115 27.15 16.32 -34.60
N LYS A 116 27.55 16.14 -35.85
CA LYS A 116 27.42 14.88 -36.61
C LYS A 116 28.50 13.83 -36.28
N GLY A 117 29.45 14.16 -35.40
CA GLY A 117 30.61 13.29 -35.10
C GLY A 117 31.78 13.45 -36.06
N MET A 118 31.79 14.48 -36.90
CA MET A 118 32.85 14.77 -37.87
C MET A 118 33.81 15.84 -37.35
N LEU A 119 34.15 15.81 -36.06
CA LEU A 119 34.96 16.81 -35.37
C LEU A 119 36.33 16.99 -36.03
N HIS A 120 37.00 15.89 -36.36
CA HIS A 120 38.35 15.93 -36.98
C HIS A 120 38.35 16.73 -38.29
N THR A 121 37.32 16.57 -39.12
CA THR A 121 37.19 17.34 -40.37
C THR A 121 37.12 18.83 -40.09
N SER A 122 36.38 19.26 -39.08
CA SER A 122 36.30 20.69 -38.72
C SER A 122 37.63 21.23 -38.22
N LEU A 123 38.31 20.51 -37.34
CA LEU A 123 39.59 20.94 -36.79
C LEU A 123 40.64 21.13 -37.91
N LEU A 124 40.77 20.15 -38.81
CA LEU A 124 41.69 20.22 -39.94
C LEU A 124 41.38 21.37 -40.92
N GLU A 125 40.09 21.65 -41.15
CA GLU A 125 39.72 22.75 -42.04
C GLU A 125 39.95 24.12 -41.39
N PHE A 126 39.70 24.27 -40.08
CA PHE A 126 40.02 25.51 -39.37
C PHE A 126 41.52 25.78 -39.27
N GLU A 127 42.35 24.74 -39.12
CA GLU A 127 43.81 24.85 -39.05
C GLU A 127 44.41 25.42 -40.34
N LYS A 128 43.78 25.17 -41.49
CA LYS A 128 44.24 25.68 -42.81
C LYS A 128 43.93 27.17 -43.05
N ILE A 129 43.13 27.78 -42.19
CA ILE A 129 42.61 29.13 -42.39
C ILE A 129 43.46 30.13 -41.58
N ASP A 130 44.12 31.06 -42.24
CA ASP A 130 44.70 32.20 -41.56
C ASP A 130 43.66 33.32 -41.37
N PRO A 131 43.29 33.62 -40.11
CA PRO A 131 42.27 34.63 -39.79
C PRO A 131 42.64 36.04 -40.31
N ALA A 132 43.95 36.33 -40.45
CA ALA A 132 44.40 37.62 -40.91
C ALA A 132 44.01 37.92 -42.38
N THR A 133 43.82 36.85 -43.16
CA THR A 133 43.46 36.98 -44.59
C THR A 133 41.94 37.09 -44.81
N LEU A 134 41.15 36.96 -43.79
CA LEU A 134 39.71 37.01 -43.90
C LEU A 134 39.16 38.44 -43.98
N PRO A 135 38.09 38.66 -44.77
CA PRO A 135 37.36 39.93 -44.76
C PRO A 135 36.80 40.24 -43.34
N GLU A 136 36.84 41.53 -42.95
CA GLU A 136 36.37 41.98 -41.64
C GLU A 136 34.92 41.54 -41.35
N SER A 137 34.03 41.52 -42.34
CA SER A 137 32.65 41.09 -42.22
C SER A 137 32.47 39.59 -41.95
N VAL A 138 33.52 38.78 -42.14
CA VAL A 138 33.51 37.31 -41.99
C VAL A 138 34.16 36.88 -40.67
N LYS A 139 35.12 37.67 -40.16
CA LYS A 139 35.87 37.37 -38.93
C LYS A 139 35.00 37.00 -37.72
N PRO A 140 33.90 37.72 -37.40
CA PRO A 140 33.05 37.38 -36.25
C PRO A 140 32.49 35.96 -36.34
N VAL A 141 32.03 35.55 -37.52
CA VAL A 141 31.47 34.18 -37.72
C VAL A 141 32.59 33.14 -37.63
N TYR A 142 33.77 33.41 -38.22
CA TYR A 142 34.94 32.54 -38.09
C TYR A 142 35.31 32.29 -36.63
N PHE A 143 35.54 33.35 -35.84
CA PHE A 143 35.97 33.23 -34.45
C PHE A 143 34.92 32.52 -33.59
N ARG A 144 33.64 32.83 -33.79
CA ARG A 144 32.53 32.13 -33.09
C ARG A 144 32.50 30.65 -33.41
N CYS A 145 32.54 30.28 -34.69
CA CYS A 145 32.50 28.88 -35.10
C CYS A 145 33.75 28.10 -34.66
N ALA A 146 34.94 28.70 -34.77
CA ALA A 146 36.19 28.09 -34.32
C ALA A 146 36.21 27.86 -32.80
N SER A 147 35.72 28.83 -32.00
CA SER A 147 35.55 28.65 -30.56
C SER A 147 34.62 27.48 -30.24
N GLN A 148 33.45 27.41 -30.89
CA GLN A 148 32.46 26.35 -30.66
C GLN A 148 32.99 24.96 -31.04
N VAL A 149 33.75 24.83 -32.13
CA VAL A 149 34.38 23.56 -32.54
C VAL A 149 35.41 23.10 -31.50
N ASN A 150 36.19 24.02 -30.92
CA ASN A 150 37.12 23.67 -29.84
C ASN A 150 36.41 23.33 -28.53
N ASP A 151 35.23 23.89 -28.26
CA ASP A 151 34.41 23.50 -27.13
C ASP A 151 33.88 22.07 -27.29
N TYR A 152 33.44 21.65 -28.48
CA TYR A 152 33.09 20.27 -28.77
C TYR A 152 34.31 19.35 -28.63
N ALA A 153 35.48 19.74 -29.07
CA ALA A 153 36.72 18.99 -28.91
C ALA A 153 37.08 18.81 -27.42
N ARG A 154 37.01 19.89 -26.64
CA ARG A 154 37.21 19.83 -25.18
C ARG A 154 36.30 18.79 -24.51
N ASP A 155 35.03 18.73 -24.90
CA ASP A 155 34.05 17.83 -24.30
C ASP A 155 34.29 16.35 -24.68
N MET A 156 34.94 16.08 -25.83
CA MET A 156 35.24 14.70 -26.30
C MET A 156 36.49 14.08 -25.68
N TYR A 157 37.43 14.85 -25.17
CA TYR A 157 38.70 14.34 -24.64
C TYR A 157 38.70 14.37 -23.11
N ASP A 158 38.96 13.24 -22.46
CA ASP A 158 39.05 13.14 -21.00
C ASP A 158 40.44 13.52 -20.46
N GLN A 159 41.50 13.36 -21.27
CA GLN A 159 42.87 13.63 -20.84
C GLN A 159 43.08 15.13 -20.59
N PRO A 160 43.52 15.54 -19.39
CA PRO A 160 43.61 16.94 -18.99
C PRO A 160 44.49 17.80 -19.91
N GLN A 161 45.54 17.21 -20.48
CA GLN A 161 46.46 17.91 -21.38
C GLN A 161 45.80 18.35 -22.68
N TYR A 162 44.99 17.48 -23.30
CA TYR A 162 44.27 17.82 -24.52
C TYR A 162 43.12 18.80 -24.24
N LYS A 163 42.39 18.53 -23.17
CA LYS A 163 41.34 19.44 -22.69
C LYS A 163 41.83 20.87 -22.53
N ARG A 164 43.00 21.05 -21.89
CA ARG A 164 43.61 22.37 -21.66
C ARG A 164 43.94 23.07 -22.96
N ASN A 165 44.46 22.36 -23.96
CA ASN A 165 44.76 22.93 -25.25
C ASN A 165 43.51 23.50 -25.94
N PHE A 166 42.42 22.70 -26.00
CA PHE A 166 41.18 23.16 -26.63
C PHE A 166 40.52 24.31 -25.86
N ILE A 167 40.59 24.33 -24.52
CA ILE A 167 40.14 25.45 -23.68
C ILE A 167 40.91 26.73 -24.06
N ASN A 168 42.23 26.65 -24.18
CA ASN A 168 43.06 27.81 -24.52
C ASN A 168 42.76 28.35 -25.92
N VAL A 169 42.60 27.46 -26.90
CA VAL A 169 42.24 27.84 -28.26
C VAL A 169 40.86 28.47 -28.32
N SER A 170 39.86 27.84 -27.68
CA SER A 170 38.49 28.39 -27.61
C SER A 170 38.49 29.78 -26.97
N ARG A 171 39.23 29.98 -25.86
CA ARG A 171 39.37 31.30 -25.22
C ARG A 171 40.00 32.34 -26.14
N MET A 172 41.11 32.00 -26.81
CA MET A 172 41.77 32.89 -27.76
C MET A 172 40.84 33.31 -28.92
N MET A 173 40.03 32.37 -29.44
CA MET A 173 39.03 32.68 -30.47
C MET A 173 37.90 33.58 -29.90
N MET A 174 37.49 33.36 -28.67
CA MET A 174 36.48 34.19 -28.01
C MET A 174 36.98 35.60 -27.75
N ASP A 175 38.24 35.77 -27.31
CA ASP A 175 38.86 37.06 -27.10
C ASP A 175 38.98 37.83 -28.44
N SER A 176 39.33 37.15 -29.53
CA SER A 176 39.35 37.72 -30.88
C SER A 176 37.94 38.12 -31.35
N LEU A 177 36.92 37.30 -31.07
CA LEU A 177 35.52 37.61 -31.38
C LEU A 177 35.07 38.91 -30.70
N MET A 178 35.45 39.12 -29.43
CA MET A 178 35.05 40.30 -28.65
C MET A 178 35.55 41.62 -29.28
N ASN A 179 36.64 41.60 -30.06
CA ASN A 179 37.11 42.79 -30.79
C ASN A 179 36.18 43.23 -31.95
N HIS A 180 35.25 42.33 -32.35
CA HIS A 180 34.32 42.57 -33.45
C HIS A 180 32.85 42.71 -32.98
N VAL A 181 32.62 42.75 -31.66
CA VAL A 181 31.28 42.87 -31.07
C VAL A 181 31.16 44.20 -30.32
N PRO A 182 30.07 44.97 -30.48
CA PRO A 182 29.88 46.21 -29.74
C PRO A 182 29.98 46.01 -28.23
N ARG A 183 30.80 46.82 -27.54
CA ARG A 183 31.13 46.67 -26.11
C ARG A 183 29.94 46.82 -25.16
N ASP A 184 28.92 47.56 -25.57
CA ASP A 184 27.66 47.79 -24.84
C ASP A 184 26.59 46.71 -25.09
N SER A 185 26.87 45.80 -26.04
CA SER A 185 25.92 44.73 -26.40
C SER A 185 25.83 43.66 -25.33
N PHE A 186 24.65 43.03 -25.29
CA PHE A 186 24.43 41.85 -24.46
C PHE A 186 25.43 40.72 -24.77
N MET A 187 25.72 40.49 -26.06
CA MET A 187 26.63 39.44 -26.51
C MET A 187 28.07 39.68 -26.08
N TYR A 188 28.54 40.94 -26.08
CA TYR A 188 29.88 41.27 -25.55
C TYR A 188 30.00 40.91 -24.06
N ARG A 189 29.01 41.30 -23.25
CA ARG A 189 28.99 40.98 -21.82
C ARG A 189 28.96 39.46 -21.58
N TYR A 190 28.16 38.74 -22.37
CA TYR A 190 28.11 37.29 -22.30
C TYR A 190 29.47 36.66 -22.64
N TYR A 191 30.08 36.99 -23.78
CA TYR A 191 31.37 36.42 -24.17
C TYR A 191 32.48 36.75 -23.16
N LYS A 192 32.48 37.97 -22.60
CA LYS A 192 33.39 38.38 -21.54
C LYS A 192 33.23 37.56 -20.26
N ALA A 193 32.02 37.27 -19.85
CA ALA A 193 31.78 36.42 -18.69
C ALA A 193 32.14 34.94 -18.98
N SER A 194 31.75 34.42 -20.15
CA SER A 194 32.05 33.04 -20.58
C SER A 194 33.57 32.77 -20.66
N SER A 195 34.37 33.69 -21.19
CA SER A 195 35.84 33.53 -21.26
C SER A 195 36.51 33.48 -19.87
N ARG A 196 35.88 34.09 -18.82
CA ARG A 196 36.41 34.13 -17.44
C ARG A 196 35.88 33.01 -16.56
N ILE A 197 34.85 32.27 -16.97
CA ILE A 197 34.17 31.28 -16.09
C ILE A 197 35.12 30.18 -15.59
N ILE A 198 36.16 29.84 -16.34
CA ILE A 198 37.16 28.81 -16.00
C ILE A 198 38.42 29.44 -15.35
N SER A 199 38.47 30.76 -15.22
CA SER A 199 39.58 31.49 -14.58
C SER A 199 39.36 31.61 -13.06
N PRO A 200 40.35 32.11 -12.29
CA PRO A 200 40.18 32.46 -10.88
C PRO A 200 39.02 33.44 -10.62
N GLU A 201 38.63 34.23 -11.60
CA GLU A 201 37.51 35.20 -11.55
C GLU A 201 36.14 34.53 -11.88
N GLY A 202 36.09 33.20 -11.95
CA GLY A 202 34.89 32.47 -12.35
C GLY A 202 33.67 32.73 -11.47
N ALA A 203 33.86 33.00 -10.18
CA ALA A 203 32.76 33.33 -9.26
C ALA A 203 32.08 34.67 -9.67
N GLU A 204 32.86 35.67 -10.05
CA GLU A 204 32.33 36.96 -10.53
C GLU A 204 31.63 36.81 -11.87
N ALA A 205 32.21 36.01 -12.77
CA ALA A 205 31.59 35.70 -14.07
C ALA A 205 30.23 34.99 -13.89
N VAL A 206 30.12 34.05 -12.96
CA VAL A 206 28.85 33.39 -12.63
C VAL A 206 27.83 34.36 -12.04
N ALA A 207 28.25 35.29 -11.20
CA ALA A 207 27.36 36.31 -10.65
C ALA A 207 26.81 37.22 -11.78
N GLU A 208 27.68 37.69 -12.71
CA GLU A 208 27.29 38.45 -13.89
C GLU A 208 26.30 37.65 -14.78
N MET A 209 26.58 36.38 -15.04
CA MET A 209 25.72 35.50 -15.83
C MET A 209 24.37 35.25 -15.17
N THR A 210 24.32 35.16 -13.84
CA THR A 210 23.07 34.99 -13.10
C THR A 210 22.15 36.21 -13.24
N VAL A 211 22.75 37.43 -13.22
CA VAL A 211 22.01 38.66 -13.51
C VAL A 211 21.50 38.71 -14.95
N MET A 212 22.29 38.19 -15.89
CA MET A 212 21.86 38.07 -17.28
C MET A 212 20.66 37.11 -17.41
N LEU A 213 20.68 35.96 -16.74
CA LEU A 213 19.57 35.01 -16.76
C LEU A 213 18.26 35.63 -16.26
N ASP A 214 18.32 36.49 -15.25
CA ASP A 214 17.12 37.14 -14.70
C ASP A 214 16.46 38.10 -15.70
N SER A 215 17.24 38.63 -16.66
CA SER A 215 16.76 39.55 -17.70
C SER A 215 16.27 38.87 -18.98
N LEU A 216 16.50 37.56 -19.15
CA LEU A 216 16.19 36.81 -20.37
C LEU A 216 14.88 36.06 -20.27
N SER A 217 14.21 35.87 -21.41
CA SER A 217 13.12 34.89 -21.50
C SER A 217 13.65 33.46 -21.62
N ARG A 218 12.95 32.50 -21.01
CA ARG A 218 13.34 31.09 -21.04
C ARG A 218 13.23 30.43 -22.41
N ASP A 219 12.45 30.99 -23.29
CA ASP A 219 12.33 30.57 -24.70
C ASP A 219 13.36 31.20 -25.62
N GLU A 220 14.35 31.87 -25.05
CA GLU A 220 15.55 32.32 -25.75
C GLU A 220 16.66 31.28 -25.61
N ARG A 221 17.28 30.87 -26.72
CA ARG A 221 18.35 29.84 -26.71
C ARG A 221 19.57 30.24 -25.86
N ILE A 222 19.87 31.54 -25.77
CA ILE A 222 20.97 32.03 -24.95
C ILE A 222 20.74 31.76 -23.45
N TYR A 223 19.48 31.70 -22.99
CA TYR A 223 19.15 31.32 -21.60
C TYR A 223 19.67 29.92 -21.28
N ALA A 224 19.37 28.92 -22.15
CA ALA A 224 19.84 27.55 -21.96
C ALA A 224 21.37 27.48 -21.91
N ARG A 225 22.04 28.23 -22.78
CA ARG A 225 23.51 28.27 -22.85
C ARG A 225 24.10 28.82 -21.56
N ILE A 226 23.64 29.98 -21.09
CA ILE A 226 24.13 30.61 -19.86
C ILE A 226 23.88 29.72 -18.66
N ALA A 227 22.66 29.19 -18.52
CA ALA A 227 22.33 28.28 -17.43
C ALA A 227 23.21 27.01 -17.45
N GLY A 228 23.45 26.44 -18.63
CA GLY A 228 24.33 25.28 -18.81
C GLY A 228 25.78 25.54 -18.40
N GLU A 229 26.34 26.74 -18.74
CA GLU A 229 27.68 27.15 -18.34
C GLU A 229 27.81 27.36 -16.83
N ILE A 230 26.81 27.98 -16.18
CA ILE A 230 26.76 28.10 -14.71
C ILE A 230 26.66 26.70 -14.06
N GLY A 231 25.84 25.79 -14.61
CA GLY A 231 25.76 24.39 -14.16
C GLY A 231 27.11 23.69 -14.24
N ASN A 232 27.84 23.87 -15.36
CA ASN A 232 29.20 23.34 -15.52
C ASN A 232 30.18 23.87 -14.48
N TYR A 233 30.15 25.17 -14.21
CA TYR A 233 30.99 25.80 -13.21
C TYR A 233 30.84 25.15 -11.83
N TYR A 234 29.57 24.94 -11.38
CA TYR A 234 29.30 24.31 -10.11
C TYR A 234 29.64 22.82 -10.10
N ALA A 235 29.48 22.13 -11.22
CA ALA A 235 29.80 20.70 -11.31
C ALA A 235 31.30 20.43 -11.24
N THR A 236 32.12 21.28 -11.94
CA THR A 236 33.55 21.01 -12.12
C THR A 236 34.42 21.70 -11.08
N ASN A 237 34.20 22.98 -10.81
CA ASN A 237 35.11 23.81 -10.00
C ASN A 237 34.79 23.78 -8.49
N HIS A 238 33.53 23.70 -8.12
CA HIS A 238 33.10 23.83 -6.73
C HIS A 238 32.48 22.59 -6.15
N ARG A 239 32.29 21.54 -6.95
CA ARG A 239 31.59 20.28 -6.54
C ARG A 239 30.29 20.54 -5.81
N ASN A 240 29.61 21.63 -6.14
CA ASN A 240 28.28 21.93 -5.59
C ASN A 240 27.23 21.30 -6.50
N THR A 241 27.02 20.00 -6.27
CA THR A 241 26.12 19.17 -7.08
C THR A 241 24.72 19.74 -7.12
N GLU A 242 24.22 20.28 -6.01
CA GLU A 242 22.85 20.77 -5.89
C GLU A 242 22.61 22.01 -6.79
N ARG A 243 23.57 22.94 -6.80
CA ARG A 243 23.52 24.09 -7.72
C ARG A 243 23.73 23.67 -9.17
N ALA A 244 24.61 22.71 -9.42
CA ALA A 244 24.82 22.18 -10.76
C ALA A 244 23.52 21.56 -11.32
N GLU A 245 22.85 20.71 -10.54
CA GLU A 245 21.55 20.11 -10.88
C GLU A 245 20.49 21.17 -11.16
N PHE A 246 20.41 22.20 -10.31
CA PHE A 246 19.48 23.30 -10.48
C PHE A 246 19.66 24.03 -11.82
N TYR A 247 20.88 24.44 -12.13
CA TYR A 247 21.15 25.19 -13.37
C TYR A 247 21.08 24.31 -14.62
N TYR A 248 21.48 23.05 -14.56
CA TYR A 248 21.26 22.12 -15.66
C TYR A 248 19.77 21.84 -15.91
N ALA A 249 18.95 21.78 -14.87
CA ALA A 249 17.51 21.65 -15.02
C ALA A 249 16.89 22.89 -15.69
N LEU A 250 17.30 24.10 -15.29
CA LEU A 250 16.87 25.34 -15.96
C LEU A 250 17.27 25.37 -17.44
N SER A 251 18.50 24.98 -17.77
CA SER A 251 18.99 24.86 -19.14
C SER A 251 18.17 23.84 -19.93
N ALA A 252 17.91 22.65 -19.38
CA ALA A 252 17.10 21.61 -20.02
C ALA A 252 15.66 22.05 -20.29
N ILE A 253 15.03 22.78 -19.33
CA ILE A 253 13.70 23.38 -19.54
C ILE A 253 13.72 24.34 -20.74
N SER A 254 14.72 25.23 -20.80
CA SER A 254 14.88 26.16 -21.94
C SER A 254 15.13 25.42 -23.24
N ASP A 255 15.95 24.38 -23.26
CA ASP A 255 16.18 23.53 -24.43
C ASP A 255 14.86 22.91 -24.94
N ILE A 256 13.96 22.44 -24.04
CA ILE A 256 12.64 21.92 -24.43
C ILE A 256 11.79 23.04 -25.04
N LEU A 257 11.72 24.20 -24.40
CA LEU A 257 10.92 25.35 -24.86
C LEU A 257 11.36 25.87 -26.24
N THR A 258 12.67 25.85 -26.51
CA THR A 258 13.24 26.30 -27.78
C THR A 258 13.27 25.22 -28.85
N GLY A 259 13.06 23.95 -28.50
CA GLY A 259 13.18 22.80 -29.38
C GLY A 259 14.62 22.39 -29.66
N ASN A 260 15.55 22.74 -28.76
CA ASN A 260 16.95 22.33 -28.86
C ASN A 260 17.09 20.85 -28.52
N ASN A 261 17.57 20.06 -29.47
CA ASN A 261 17.68 18.59 -29.36
C ASN A 261 19.10 18.11 -29.05
N GLU A 262 20.07 19.00 -28.84
CA GLU A 262 21.39 18.56 -28.38
C GLU A 262 21.34 17.92 -27.00
N ALA A 263 20.39 18.35 -26.17
CA ALA A 263 20.06 17.76 -24.86
C ALA A 263 21.27 17.60 -23.91
N THR A 264 22.29 18.48 -24.06
CA THR A 264 23.55 18.41 -23.31
C THR A 264 23.32 18.55 -21.81
N SER A 265 22.51 19.53 -21.40
CA SER A 265 22.23 19.79 -19.98
C SER A 265 21.39 18.68 -19.36
N LEU A 266 20.45 18.11 -20.12
CA LEU A 266 19.64 16.97 -19.67
C LEU A 266 20.50 15.72 -19.45
N HIS A 267 21.46 15.47 -20.36
CA HIS A 267 22.43 14.38 -20.22
C HIS A 267 23.31 14.56 -18.97
N ARG A 268 23.92 15.75 -18.79
CA ARG A 268 24.77 16.04 -17.63
C ARG A 268 23.99 15.95 -16.31
N LEU A 269 22.76 16.44 -16.29
CA LEU A 269 21.87 16.33 -15.15
C LEU A 269 21.55 14.86 -14.83
N GLY A 270 21.23 14.05 -15.84
CA GLY A 270 21.00 12.62 -15.66
C GLY A 270 22.18 11.89 -15.03
N LYS A 271 23.42 12.24 -15.44
CA LYS A 271 24.64 11.68 -14.84
C LYS A 271 24.80 12.09 -13.38
N LEU A 272 24.60 13.37 -13.04
CA LEU A 272 24.69 13.84 -11.65
C LEU A 272 23.66 13.18 -10.75
N LEU A 273 22.43 13.03 -11.22
CA LEU A 273 21.36 12.35 -10.47
C LEU A 273 21.68 10.88 -10.25
N TYR A 274 22.28 10.19 -11.22
CA TYR A 274 22.77 8.83 -11.07
C TYR A 274 23.81 8.71 -9.95
N ASP A 275 24.84 9.59 -9.97
CA ASP A 275 25.92 9.61 -8.98
C ASP A 275 25.39 9.89 -7.56
N ARG A 276 24.24 10.55 -7.46
CA ARG A 276 23.55 10.89 -6.21
C ARG A 276 22.57 9.82 -5.74
N GLY A 277 22.27 8.82 -6.57
CA GLY A 277 21.35 7.71 -6.27
C GLY A 277 19.90 7.93 -6.69
N ASP A 278 19.56 9.05 -7.36
CA ASP A 278 18.25 9.23 -8.01
C ASP A 278 18.23 8.50 -9.37
N VAL A 279 18.21 7.17 -9.28
CA VAL A 279 18.35 6.31 -10.46
C VAL A 279 17.13 6.43 -11.38
N GLU A 280 15.96 6.68 -10.84
CA GLU A 280 14.72 6.79 -11.62
C GLU A 280 14.75 8.00 -12.55
N ARG A 281 15.05 9.20 -12.01
CA ARG A 281 15.18 10.41 -12.83
C ARG A 281 16.37 10.32 -13.78
N ALA A 282 17.49 9.78 -13.32
CA ALA A 282 18.67 9.57 -14.15
C ALA A 282 18.35 8.73 -15.38
N MET A 283 17.69 7.58 -15.20
CA MET A 283 17.27 6.70 -16.29
C MET A 283 16.35 7.43 -17.29
N ARG A 284 15.36 8.15 -16.77
CA ARG A 284 14.41 8.91 -17.59
C ARG A 284 15.10 9.98 -18.41
N TYR A 285 15.95 10.81 -17.78
CA TYR A 285 16.60 11.93 -18.44
C TYR A 285 17.63 11.48 -19.47
N LEU A 286 18.41 10.44 -19.17
CA LEU A 286 19.36 9.87 -20.13
C LEU A 286 18.65 9.21 -21.32
N THR A 287 17.54 8.51 -21.09
CA THR A 287 16.75 7.90 -22.16
C THR A 287 16.15 8.96 -23.08
N VAL A 288 15.55 10.01 -22.53
CA VAL A 288 15.00 11.11 -23.32
C VAL A 288 16.11 11.86 -24.07
N SER A 289 17.26 12.11 -23.41
CA SER A 289 18.42 12.77 -24.04
C SER A 289 18.94 11.95 -25.22
N LEU A 290 19.07 10.62 -25.08
CA LEU A 290 19.45 9.72 -26.17
C LEU A 290 18.46 9.78 -27.32
N GLN A 291 17.16 9.65 -27.02
CA GLN A 291 16.10 9.69 -28.02
C GLN A 291 16.12 11.00 -28.82
N ARG A 292 16.26 12.14 -28.15
CA ARG A 292 16.36 13.46 -28.78
C ARG A 292 17.61 13.57 -29.66
N SER A 293 18.76 13.19 -29.16
CA SER A 293 20.03 13.21 -29.87
C SER A 293 20.01 12.33 -31.13
N VAL A 294 19.50 11.12 -31.04
CA VAL A 294 19.37 10.19 -32.17
C VAL A 294 18.40 10.74 -33.22
N SER A 295 17.22 11.22 -32.82
CA SER A 295 16.17 11.71 -33.73
C SER A 295 16.58 13.01 -34.45
N SER A 296 17.46 13.81 -33.85
CA SER A 296 17.98 15.06 -34.42
C SER A 296 19.30 14.92 -35.16
N GLY A 297 19.89 13.72 -35.16
CA GLY A 297 21.16 13.44 -35.83
C GLY A 297 22.41 13.90 -35.06
N VAL A 298 22.29 14.20 -33.76
CA VAL A 298 23.40 14.64 -32.87
C VAL A 298 24.21 13.42 -32.43
N ARG A 299 25.13 12.93 -33.25
CA ARG A 299 25.85 11.68 -33.01
C ARG A 299 26.82 11.76 -31.84
N ILE A 300 27.45 12.91 -31.63
CA ILE A 300 28.42 13.11 -30.54
C ILE A 300 27.76 12.81 -29.16
N ARG A 301 26.57 13.34 -28.93
CA ARG A 301 25.85 13.13 -27.68
C ARG A 301 25.27 11.71 -27.55
N ALA A 302 24.80 11.15 -28.68
CA ALA A 302 24.31 9.79 -28.69
C ALA A 302 25.38 8.78 -28.24
N LEU A 303 26.65 9.00 -28.62
CA LEU A 303 27.79 8.16 -28.21
C LEU A 303 28.05 8.27 -26.70
N GLU A 304 28.20 9.52 -26.19
CA GLU A 304 28.43 9.77 -24.76
C GLU A 304 27.33 9.15 -23.86
N ILE A 305 26.06 9.25 -24.28
CA ILE A 305 24.96 8.70 -23.53
C ILE A 305 24.94 7.17 -23.62
N ALA A 306 25.27 6.61 -24.79
CA ALA A 306 25.32 5.17 -24.99
C ALA A 306 26.36 4.46 -24.09
N GLU A 307 27.43 5.14 -23.70
CA GLU A 307 28.42 4.61 -22.74
C GLU A 307 27.90 4.59 -21.32
N ALA A 308 27.13 5.59 -20.89
CA ALA A 308 26.61 5.68 -19.53
C ALA A 308 25.33 4.86 -19.31
N LEU A 309 24.48 4.74 -20.34
CA LEU A 309 23.13 4.17 -20.23
C LEU A 309 23.10 2.72 -19.74
N PRO A 310 23.98 1.79 -20.17
CA PRO A 310 23.97 0.41 -19.66
C PRO A 310 24.17 0.30 -18.15
N LEU A 311 25.04 1.15 -17.59
CA LEU A 311 25.29 1.20 -16.14
C LEU A 311 24.04 1.66 -15.37
N VAL A 312 23.38 2.68 -15.88
CA VAL A 312 22.16 3.23 -15.28
C VAL A 312 20.99 2.22 -15.40
N ILE A 313 20.87 1.53 -16.54
CA ILE A 313 19.89 0.45 -16.72
C ILE A 313 20.13 -0.68 -15.73
N ALA A 314 21.38 -1.10 -15.54
CA ALA A 314 21.72 -2.16 -14.59
C ALA A 314 21.37 -1.74 -13.14
N ALA A 315 21.71 -0.52 -12.76
CA ALA A 315 21.40 0.02 -11.44
C ALA A 315 19.88 0.15 -11.22
N ASN A 316 19.12 0.60 -12.23
CA ASN A 316 17.66 0.68 -12.15
C ASN A 316 17.03 -0.70 -11.96
N ARG A 317 17.50 -1.72 -12.69
CA ARG A 317 17.03 -3.11 -12.50
C ARG A 317 17.26 -3.63 -11.08
N LEU A 318 18.44 -3.34 -10.50
CA LEU A 318 18.75 -3.71 -9.11
C LEU A 318 17.85 -2.97 -8.12
N HIS A 319 17.59 -1.68 -8.36
CA HIS A 319 16.69 -0.89 -7.54
C HIS A 319 15.26 -1.43 -7.60
N ASP A 320 14.73 -1.71 -8.79
CA ASP A 320 13.40 -2.28 -9.00
C ASP A 320 13.29 -3.68 -8.35
N ALA A 321 14.33 -4.52 -8.49
CA ALA A 321 14.36 -5.84 -7.85
C ALA A 321 14.30 -5.73 -6.31
N SER A 322 15.02 -4.76 -5.74
CA SER A 322 14.99 -4.52 -4.29
C SER A 322 13.64 -4.01 -3.80
N GLN A 323 12.99 -3.15 -4.56
CA GLN A 323 11.63 -2.64 -4.28
C GLN A 323 10.59 -3.77 -4.35
N ARG A 324 10.64 -4.61 -5.38
CA ARG A 324 9.76 -5.80 -5.50
C ARG A 324 9.95 -6.76 -4.33
N SER A 325 11.20 -7.07 -3.97
CA SER A 325 11.49 -7.93 -2.83
C SER A 325 10.94 -7.38 -1.51
N ARG A 326 11.03 -6.07 -1.27
CA ARG A 326 10.41 -5.42 -0.10
C ARG A 326 8.89 -5.53 -0.12
N LEU A 327 8.26 -5.33 -1.28
CA LEU A 327 6.81 -5.45 -1.43
C LEU A 327 6.34 -6.88 -1.18
N GLU A 328 7.05 -7.88 -1.74
CA GLU A 328 6.78 -9.30 -1.53
C GLU A 328 6.91 -9.67 -0.04
N MET A 329 7.94 -9.17 0.65
CA MET A 329 8.12 -9.37 2.09
C MET A 329 6.98 -8.75 2.90
N LEU A 330 6.53 -7.55 2.57
CA LEU A 330 5.38 -6.90 3.23
C LEU A 330 4.08 -7.70 3.00
N LEU A 331 3.85 -8.17 1.77
CA LEU A 331 2.69 -9.00 1.44
C LEU A 331 2.73 -10.34 2.20
N ALA A 332 3.91 -10.95 2.34
CA ALA A 332 4.09 -12.17 3.13
C ALA A 332 3.77 -11.94 4.62
N ILE A 333 4.25 -10.83 5.20
CA ILE A 333 3.94 -10.46 6.59
C ILE A 333 2.44 -10.25 6.79
N ILE A 334 1.79 -9.51 5.89
CA ILE A 334 0.33 -9.29 5.93
C ILE A 334 -0.41 -10.63 5.84
N GLY A 335 0.04 -11.52 4.95
CA GLY A 335 -0.52 -12.88 4.82
C GLY A 335 -0.42 -13.69 6.11
N ILE A 336 0.73 -13.68 6.76
CA ILE A 336 0.94 -14.37 8.05
C ILE A 336 0.01 -13.79 9.13
N VAL A 337 -0.07 -12.47 9.25
CA VAL A 337 -0.97 -11.80 10.22
C VAL A 337 -2.43 -12.16 9.96
N ALA A 338 -2.87 -12.19 8.69
CA ALA A 338 -4.22 -12.58 8.33
C ALA A 338 -4.52 -14.03 8.74
N VAL A 339 -3.60 -14.98 8.52
CA VAL A 339 -3.74 -16.38 8.96
C VAL A 339 -3.84 -16.47 10.48
N LEU A 340 -2.98 -15.75 11.22
CA LEU A 340 -3.03 -15.73 12.68
C LEU A 340 -4.36 -15.18 13.21
N LEU A 341 -4.90 -14.14 12.59
CA LEU A 341 -6.22 -13.60 12.93
C LEU A 341 -7.34 -14.61 12.67
N ILE A 342 -7.30 -15.31 11.54
CA ILE A 342 -8.28 -16.38 11.24
C ILE A 342 -8.22 -17.48 12.31
N VAL A 343 -7.00 -17.94 12.67
CA VAL A 343 -6.81 -18.95 13.72
C VAL A 343 -7.36 -18.44 15.05
N ALA A 344 -7.08 -17.20 15.44
CA ALA A 344 -7.60 -16.60 16.66
C ALA A 344 -9.13 -16.55 16.68
N VAL A 345 -9.76 -16.16 15.57
CA VAL A 345 -11.23 -16.14 15.42
C VAL A 345 -11.81 -17.55 15.56
N VAL A 346 -11.18 -18.56 14.92
CA VAL A 346 -11.63 -19.96 15.03
C VAL A 346 -11.51 -20.48 16.48
N VAL A 347 -10.41 -20.16 17.17
CA VAL A 347 -10.22 -20.54 18.58
C VAL A 347 -11.27 -19.87 19.47
N LEU A 348 -11.51 -18.59 19.32
CA LEU A 348 -12.52 -17.84 20.06
C LEU A 348 -13.94 -18.40 19.80
N TRP A 349 -14.24 -18.72 18.55
CA TRP A 349 -15.51 -19.32 18.17
C TRP A 349 -15.71 -20.69 18.83
N ARG A 350 -14.68 -21.58 18.82
CA ARG A 350 -14.70 -22.87 19.52
C ARG A 350 -14.89 -22.71 21.03
N GLN A 351 -14.22 -21.77 21.65
CA GLN A 351 -14.38 -21.46 23.08
C GLN A 351 -15.80 -21.00 23.38
N ARG A 352 -16.39 -20.14 22.59
CA ARG A 352 -17.79 -19.68 22.73
C ARG A 352 -18.77 -20.83 22.61
N MET A 353 -18.56 -21.73 21.66
CA MET A 353 -19.40 -22.93 21.50
C MET A 353 -19.32 -23.86 22.74
N LYS A 354 -18.11 -24.07 23.28
CA LYS A 354 -17.88 -24.86 24.49
C LYS A 354 -18.58 -24.24 25.71
N LEU A 355 -18.47 -22.95 25.88
CA LEU A 355 -19.10 -22.19 26.96
C LEU A 355 -20.64 -22.26 26.87
N GLY A 356 -21.17 -22.15 25.66
CA GLY A 356 -22.61 -22.29 25.40
C GLY A 356 -23.16 -23.68 25.77
N ARG A 357 -22.42 -24.75 25.47
CA ARG A 357 -22.77 -26.11 25.84
C ARG A 357 -22.77 -26.28 27.37
N MET A 358 -21.74 -25.80 28.06
CA MET A 358 -21.66 -25.84 29.52
C MET A 358 -22.80 -25.07 30.19
N ARG A 359 -23.13 -23.87 29.71
CA ARG A 359 -24.29 -23.11 30.24
C ARG A 359 -25.60 -23.84 30.08
N ARG A 360 -25.83 -24.50 28.93
CA ARG A 360 -27.05 -25.31 28.71
C ARG A 360 -27.14 -26.52 29.66
N MET A 361 -26.02 -27.21 29.90
CA MET A 361 -25.98 -28.33 30.87
C MET A 361 -26.26 -27.85 32.30
N LEU A 362 -25.67 -26.72 32.70
CA LEU A 362 -25.88 -26.15 34.03
C LEU A 362 -27.33 -25.73 34.24
N SER A 363 -27.95 -25.13 33.23
CA SER A 363 -29.35 -24.71 33.25
C SER A 363 -30.30 -25.92 33.40
N LYS A 364 -30.05 -27.04 32.71
CA LYS A 364 -30.83 -28.26 32.84
C LYS A 364 -30.75 -28.82 34.26
N ARG A 365 -29.55 -28.93 34.86
CA ARG A 365 -29.35 -29.38 36.23
C ARG A 365 -30.06 -28.48 37.26
N HIS A 366 -30.09 -27.17 37.05
CA HIS A 366 -30.86 -26.26 37.91
C HIS A 366 -32.36 -26.50 37.83
N GLN A 367 -32.90 -26.71 36.63
CA GLN A 367 -34.32 -27.00 36.45
C GLN A 367 -34.74 -28.31 37.11
N GLU A 368 -33.91 -29.35 37.08
CA GLU A 368 -34.14 -30.61 37.76
C GLU A 368 -34.16 -30.40 39.27
N LYS A 369 -33.18 -29.70 39.83
CA LYS A 369 -33.12 -29.39 41.26
C LYS A 369 -34.36 -28.60 41.74
N ASP A 370 -34.82 -27.63 40.97
CA ASP A 370 -36.03 -26.85 41.29
C ASP A 370 -37.29 -27.69 41.22
N ARG A 371 -37.33 -28.72 40.37
CA ARG A 371 -38.44 -29.70 40.33
C ARG A 371 -38.48 -30.52 41.62
N TYR A 372 -37.34 -31.05 42.08
CA TYR A 372 -37.28 -31.80 43.36
C TYR A 372 -37.69 -30.93 44.53
N ILE A 373 -37.23 -29.69 44.61
CA ILE A 373 -37.64 -28.79 45.70
C ILE A 373 -39.13 -28.54 45.69
N ARG A 374 -39.77 -28.31 44.54
CA ARG A 374 -41.20 -28.11 44.42
C ARG A 374 -42.01 -29.38 44.87
N GLN A 375 -41.51 -30.54 44.51
CA GLN A 375 -42.15 -31.79 44.93
C GLN A 375 -42.06 -32.01 46.44
N LEU A 376 -40.91 -31.75 47.05
CA LEU A 376 -40.70 -31.82 48.48
C LEU A 376 -41.64 -30.84 49.22
N LEU A 377 -41.72 -29.59 48.73
CA LEU A 377 -42.62 -28.58 49.29
C LEU A 377 -44.07 -28.96 49.16
N SER A 378 -44.48 -29.61 48.07
CA SER A 378 -45.86 -30.17 47.91
C SER A 378 -46.16 -31.24 48.91
N LEU A 379 -45.24 -32.17 49.17
CA LEU A 379 -45.41 -33.22 50.22
C LEU A 379 -45.49 -32.59 51.60
N CYS A 380 -44.64 -31.61 51.92
CA CYS A 380 -44.72 -30.94 53.23
C CYS A 380 -46.04 -30.17 53.40
N ALA A 381 -46.53 -29.51 52.35
CA ALA A 381 -47.82 -28.80 52.38
C ALA A 381 -48.98 -29.74 52.61
N ALA A 382 -48.97 -30.90 51.94
CA ALA A 382 -50.02 -31.94 52.18
C ALA A 382 -49.98 -32.47 53.60
N TYR A 383 -48.78 -32.69 54.18
CA TYR A 383 -48.62 -33.09 55.55
C TYR A 383 -49.16 -32.04 56.56
N LEU A 384 -48.79 -30.76 56.34
CA LEU A 384 -49.28 -29.63 57.15
C LEU A 384 -50.80 -29.50 57.08
N GLN A 385 -51.36 -29.69 55.87
CA GLN A 385 -52.83 -29.70 55.69
C GLN A 385 -53.48 -30.83 56.48
N ALA A 386 -52.93 -32.02 56.38
CA ALA A 386 -53.47 -33.20 57.13
C ALA A 386 -53.40 -32.97 58.65
N MET A 387 -52.32 -32.41 59.19
CA MET A 387 -52.25 -32.05 60.63
C MET A 387 -53.28 -30.98 61.03
N THR A 388 -53.46 -29.97 60.14
CA THR A 388 -54.42 -28.90 60.37
C THR A 388 -55.86 -29.43 60.41
N ASP A 389 -56.20 -30.32 59.48
CA ASP A 389 -57.53 -30.94 59.42
C ASP A 389 -57.80 -31.86 60.65
N MET A 390 -56.79 -32.60 61.10
CA MET A 390 -56.81 -33.36 62.30
C MET A 390 -57.07 -32.49 63.53
N ASN A 391 -56.32 -31.43 63.72
CA ASN A 391 -56.49 -30.46 64.79
C ASN A 391 -57.88 -29.81 64.76
N ARG A 392 -58.36 -29.46 63.59
CA ARG A 392 -59.67 -28.84 63.37
C ARG A 392 -60.79 -29.79 63.75
N LEU A 393 -60.67 -31.05 63.34
CA LEU A 393 -61.66 -32.10 63.61
C LEU A 393 -61.71 -32.49 65.12
N THR A 394 -60.52 -32.65 65.74
CA THR A 394 -60.37 -32.89 67.16
C THR A 394 -60.96 -31.75 68.00
N THR A 395 -60.60 -30.48 67.63
CA THR A 395 -61.14 -29.31 68.32
C THR A 395 -62.66 -29.17 68.15
N ARG A 396 -63.20 -29.46 66.96
CA ARG A 396 -64.62 -29.41 66.67
C ARG A 396 -65.41 -30.46 67.53
N LYS A 397 -64.90 -31.68 67.58
CA LYS A 397 -65.52 -32.74 68.37
C LYS A 397 -65.45 -32.53 69.88
N LEU A 398 -64.30 -31.98 70.35
CA LEU A 398 -64.14 -31.56 71.74
C LEU A 398 -65.12 -30.44 72.13
N LYS A 399 -65.26 -29.42 71.29
CA LYS A 399 -66.25 -28.31 71.52
C LYS A 399 -67.71 -28.81 71.49
N ALA A 400 -68.02 -29.81 70.67
CA ALA A 400 -69.38 -30.42 70.60
C ALA A 400 -69.66 -31.42 71.71
N LYS A 401 -68.73 -31.64 72.70
CA LYS A 401 -68.83 -32.60 73.80
C LYS A 401 -69.02 -34.07 73.30
N GLN A 402 -68.58 -34.40 72.08
CA GLN A 402 -68.67 -35.72 71.47
C GLN A 402 -67.40 -36.53 71.79
N TYR A 403 -67.12 -36.70 73.06
CA TYR A 403 -65.88 -37.33 73.55
C TYR A 403 -65.80 -38.82 73.17
N GLN A 404 -66.93 -39.52 73.23
CA GLN A 404 -67.02 -40.98 72.97
C GLN A 404 -66.73 -41.27 71.48
N ASP A 405 -67.33 -40.49 70.59
CA ASP A 405 -67.12 -40.60 69.14
C ASP A 405 -65.70 -40.18 68.71
N LEU A 406 -65.12 -39.21 69.41
CA LEU A 406 -63.69 -38.83 69.16
C LEU A 406 -62.78 -39.98 69.63
N LEU A 407 -63.04 -40.58 70.77
CA LEU A 407 -62.24 -41.67 71.30
C LEU A 407 -62.31 -42.89 70.36
N GLU A 408 -63.51 -43.25 69.93
CA GLU A 408 -63.74 -44.34 68.98
C GLU A 408 -63.04 -44.11 67.63
N GLN A 409 -63.03 -42.87 67.11
CA GLN A 409 -62.34 -42.54 65.89
C GLN A 409 -60.83 -42.59 66.06
N LEU A 410 -60.31 -42.18 67.22
CA LEU A 410 -58.86 -42.26 67.51
C LEU A 410 -58.46 -43.74 67.74
N GLU A 411 -59.20 -44.51 68.50
CA GLU A 411 -58.92 -45.93 68.78
C GLU A 411 -59.09 -46.82 67.53
N SER A 412 -60.04 -46.50 66.65
CA SER A 412 -60.25 -47.26 65.41
C SER A 412 -59.11 -47.04 64.40
N GLY A 413 -58.22 -46.07 64.63
CA GLY A 413 -57.14 -45.72 63.73
C GLY A 413 -57.60 -45.28 62.33
N LYS A 414 -58.89 -44.98 62.12
CA LYS A 414 -59.48 -44.62 60.85
C LYS A 414 -58.89 -43.32 60.30
N MET A 415 -58.57 -42.38 61.19
CA MET A 415 -57.99 -41.09 60.86
C MET A 415 -56.53 -41.23 60.38
N VAL A 416 -55.76 -42.06 61.06
CA VAL A 416 -54.34 -42.32 60.64
C VAL A 416 -54.33 -43.06 59.30
N ARG A 417 -55.24 -44.00 59.09
CA ARG A 417 -55.37 -44.74 57.82
C ARG A 417 -55.72 -43.80 56.66
N SER A 418 -56.66 -42.86 56.87
CA SER A 418 -57.03 -41.91 55.83
C SER A 418 -55.83 -40.97 55.41
N GLN A 419 -55.05 -40.54 56.41
CA GLN A 419 -53.89 -39.72 56.16
C GLN A 419 -52.73 -40.47 55.45
N LEU A 420 -52.51 -41.73 55.87
CA LEU A 420 -51.57 -42.62 55.24
C LEU A 420 -51.95 -42.90 53.78
N GLN A 421 -53.24 -43.05 53.50
CA GLN A 421 -53.73 -43.24 52.16
C GLN A 421 -53.50 -41.97 51.29
N ALA A 422 -53.74 -40.74 51.80
CA ALA A 422 -53.45 -39.48 51.10
C ALA A 422 -51.94 -39.31 50.83
N PHE A 423 -51.10 -39.63 51.83
CA PHE A 423 -49.64 -39.62 51.65
C PHE A 423 -49.22 -40.61 50.58
N ASN A 424 -49.71 -41.84 50.61
CA ASN A 424 -49.37 -42.87 49.63
C ASN A 424 -49.74 -42.43 48.20
N THR A 425 -50.92 -41.82 48.01
CA THR A 425 -51.34 -41.35 46.69
C THR A 425 -50.39 -40.28 46.15
N ILE A 426 -49.98 -39.27 46.96
CA ILE A 426 -49.07 -38.23 46.58
C ILE A 426 -47.64 -38.78 46.30
N PHE A 427 -47.21 -39.73 47.17
CA PHE A 427 -45.91 -40.38 47.01
C PHE A 427 -45.85 -41.21 45.72
N ASP A 428 -46.85 -42.02 45.45
CA ASP A 428 -46.94 -42.91 44.30
C ASP A 428 -46.87 -42.08 42.99
N ASP A 429 -47.70 -41.02 42.88
CA ASP A 429 -47.68 -40.13 41.70
C ASP A 429 -46.36 -39.47 41.55
N ALA A 430 -45.80 -38.90 42.60
CA ALA A 430 -44.50 -38.22 42.56
C ALA A 430 -43.34 -39.18 42.21
N PHE A 431 -43.36 -40.38 42.79
CA PHE A 431 -42.32 -41.38 42.61
C PHE A 431 -42.33 -41.96 41.18
N LEU A 432 -43.49 -42.48 40.73
CA LEU A 432 -43.62 -43.08 39.40
C LEU A 432 -43.35 -42.08 38.30
N LYS A 433 -43.68 -40.80 38.50
CA LYS A 433 -43.41 -39.75 37.56
C LYS A 433 -41.92 -39.41 37.44
N ASN A 434 -41.14 -39.53 38.51
CA ASN A 434 -39.73 -39.30 38.54
C ASN A 434 -38.88 -40.51 38.13
N TYR A 435 -39.42 -41.71 38.38
CA TYR A 435 -38.76 -42.97 38.08
C TYR A 435 -39.65 -43.89 37.19
N PRO A 436 -39.86 -43.48 35.90
CA PRO A 436 -40.69 -44.22 34.96
C PRO A 436 -40.17 -45.64 34.69
N ASP A 437 -38.86 -45.83 34.81
CA ASP A 437 -38.22 -47.16 34.64
C ASP A 437 -38.22 -48.02 35.87
N PHE A 438 -38.79 -47.56 36.97
CA PHE A 438 -38.84 -48.33 38.26
C PHE A 438 -39.50 -49.66 38.09
N ILE A 439 -40.78 -49.73 37.69
CA ILE A 439 -41.52 -50.97 37.54
C ILE A 439 -40.88 -51.92 36.52
N PRO A 440 -40.50 -51.49 35.33
CA PRO A 440 -39.70 -52.29 34.41
C PRO A 440 -38.42 -52.83 35.05
N GLY A 441 -37.69 -51.96 35.79
CA GLY A 441 -36.45 -52.30 36.51
C GLY A 441 -36.67 -53.41 37.55
N VAL A 442 -37.69 -53.25 38.42
CA VAL A 442 -38.09 -54.25 39.40
C VAL A 442 -38.46 -55.58 38.71
N ASN A 443 -39.26 -55.53 37.67
CA ASN A 443 -39.71 -56.72 36.95
C ASN A 443 -38.60 -57.51 36.27
N ARG A 444 -37.46 -56.85 35.92
CA ARG A 444 -36.28 -57.56 35.42
C ARG A 444 -35.59 -58.40 36.48
N LEU A 445 -35.71 -58.04 37.72
CA LEU A 445 -35.11 -58.74 38.85
C LEU A 445 -35.99 -59.86 39.41
N LEU A 446 -37.27 -59.97 38.95
CA LEU A 446 -38.26 -60.97 39.42
C LEU A 446 -38.42 -62.14 38.44
N GLN A 447 -38.77 -63.30 38.93
CA GLN A 447 -39.11 -64.47 38.13
C GLN A 447 -40.30 -64.15 37.21
N PRO A 448 -40.29 -64.63 35.93
CA PRO A 448 -41.25 -64.21 34.91
C PRO A 448 -42.75 -64.39 35.32
N ASP A 449 -43.07 -65.44 36.09
CA ASP A 449 -44.41 -65.78 36.60
C ASP A 449 -44.81 -64.97 37.84
N LYS A 450 -43.90 -64.21 38.43
CA LYS A 450 -44.06 -63.43 39.66
C LYS A 450 -43.84 -61.94 39.52
N ARG A 451 -43.87 -61.46 38.28
CA ARG A 451 -43.75 -60.05 37.96
C ARG A 451 -44.96 -59.24 38.33
N PHE A 452 -44.78 -57.95 38.61
CA PHE A 452 -45.91 -57.05 38.82
C PHE A 452 -46.58 -56.76 37.48
N VAL A 453 -47.88 -56.81 37.43
CA VAL A 453 -48.74 -56.50 36.28
C VAL A 453 -49.44 -55.17 36.50
N GLU A 454 -49.98 -54.56 35.44
CA GLU A 454 -50.61 -53.26 35.49
C GLU A 454 -51.64 -53.08 36.58
N ALA A 455 -52.44 -54.12 36.86
CA ALA A 455 -53.40 -54.12 37.94
C ALA A 455 -52.80 -53.89 39.33
N ASP A 456 -51.49 -54.13 39.52
CA ASP A 456 -50.82 -53.95 40.82
C ASP A 456 -50.51 -52.49 41.12
N TYR A 457 -50.56 -51.60 40.11
CA TYR A 457 -50.22 -50.20 40.25
C TYR A 457 -51.13 -49.21 39.48
N GLU A 458 -52.17 -49.67 38.76
CA GLU A 458 -53.15 -48.86 38.06
C GLU A 458 -53.86 -47.84 38.98
N ASN A 459 -54.19 -48.22 40.18
CA ASN A 459 -54.82 -47.37 41.20
C ASN A 459 -53.87 -46.91 42.32
N GLY A 460 -52.58 -46.78 41.98
CA GLY A 460 -51.48 -46.50 42.90
C GLY A 460 -50.71 -47.79 43.27
N MET A 461 -49.48 -47.65 43.73
CA MET A 461 -48.60 -48.78 44.05
C MET A 461 -49.18 -49.60 45.18
N ASN A 462 -49.07 -50.90 45.04
CA ASN A 462 -49.38 -51.77 46.18
C ASN A 462 -48.27 -51.68 47.25
N THR A 463 -48.52 -52.25 48.45
CA THR A 463 -47.61 -52.20 49.60
C THR A 463 -46.21 -52.76 49.27
N GLU A 464 -46.12 -53.76 48.43
CA GLU A 464 -44.85 -54.37 48.01
C GLU A 464 -44.06 -53.46 47.12
N LEU A 465 -44.70 -52.79 46.14
CA LEU A 465 -44.07 -51.82 45.27
C LEU A 465 -43.62 -50.58 46.03
N ARG A 466 -44.41 -50.05 46.99
CA ARG A 466 -43.98 -48.93 47.84
C ARG A 466 -42.78 -49.31 48.70
N LEU A 467 -42.72 -50.50 49.24
CA LEU A 467 -41.55 -50.97 49.96
C LEU A 467 -40.30 -50.99 49.05
N LEU A 468 -40.42 -51.50 47.83
CA LEU A 468 -39.35 -51.49 46.86
C LEU A 468 -38.95 -50.05 46.41
N ALA A 469 -39.92 -49.13 46.34
CA ALA A 469 -39.67 -47.72 46.03
C ALA A 469 -38.84 -47.05 47.13
N PHE A 470 -39.08 -47.35 48.42
CA PHE A 470 -38.25 -46.87 49.53
C PHE A 470 -36.79 -47.39 49.42
N ILE A 471 -36.67 -48.72 49.17
CA ILE A 471 -35.33 -49.31 48.97
C ILE A 471 -34.63 -48.70 47.73
N TRP A 472 -35.37 -48.43 46.66
CA TRP A 472 -34.86 -47.71 45.45
C TRP A 472 -34.34 -46.31 45.78
N LEU A 473 -35.02 -45.60 46.72
CA LEU A 473 -34.58 -44.29 47.22
C LEU A 473 -33.45 -44.37 48.24
N GLY A 474 -32.95 -45.55 48.57
CA GLY A 474 -31.90 -45.79 49.55
C GLY A 474 -32.30 -45.81 50.99
N VAL A 475 -33.62 -45.94 51.29
CA VAL A 475 -34.11 -46.15 52.63
C VAL A 475 -34.06 -47.64 52.93
N ASP A 476 -33.08 -48.09 53.70
CA ASP A 476 -32.82 -49.50 53.96
C ASP A 476 -33.34 -49.97 55.33
N ASP A 477 -33.52 -49.04 56.25
CA ASP A 477 -33.96 -49.38 57.60
C ASP A 477 -35.43 -49.82 57.62
N SER A 478 -35.66 -51.05 58.04
CA SER A 478 -37.00 -51.62 58.16
C SER A 478 -37.87 -50.89 59.14
N GLN A 479 -37.33 -50.22 60.17
CA GLN A 479 -38.10 -49.41 61.12
C GLN A 479 -38.60 -48.12 60.45
N GLU A 480 -37.75 -47.48 59.63
CA GLU A 480 -38.14 -46.30 58.85
C GLU A 480 -39.23 -46.66 57.83
N ILE A 481 -39.00 -47.72 57.05
CA ILE A 481 -40.00 -48.23 56.07
C ILE A 481 -41.32 -48.55 56.74
N ALA A 482 -41.29 -49.18 57.92
CA ALA A 482 -42.50 -49.50 58.70
C ALA A 482 -43.31 -48.25 59.08
N LYS A 483 -42.61 -47.16 59.47
CA LYS A 483 -43.23 -45.85 59.76
C LYS A 483 -43.86 -45.22 58.52
N PHE A 484 -43.16 -45.22 57.38
CA PHE A 484 -43.70 -44.69 56.13
C PHE A 484 -44.89 -45.45 55.59
N LEU A 485 -44.91 -46.80 55.74
CA LEU A 485 -45.97 -47.64 55.24
C LEU A 485 -47.13 -47.84 56.25
N GLY A 486 -46.99 -47.39 57.52
CA GLY A 486 -47.97 -47.61 58.57
C GLY A 486 -48.10 -49.07 58.94
N LEU A 487 -47.01 -49.81 58.88
CA LEU A 487 -46.96 -51.24 59.14
C LEU A 487 -46.17 -51.57 60.44
N SER A 488 -46.34 -52.77 60.96
CA SER A 488 -45.42 -53.27 61.98
C SER A 488 -44.07 -53.64 61.33
N VAL A 489 -42.98 -53.52 62.08
CA VAL A 489 -41.65 -53.92 61.63
C VAL A 489 -41.59 -55.36 61.16
N ASN A 490 -42.35 -56.26 61.88
CA ASN A 490 -42.47 -57.66 61.51
C ASN A 490 -43.18 -57.85 60.15
N SER A 491 -44.17 -57.01 59.85
CA SER A 491 -44.86 -57.05 58.56
C SER A 491 -43.87 -56.63 57.41
N VAL A 492 -43.02 -55.62 57.64
CA VAL A 492 -41.98 -55.21 56.64
C VAL A 492 -41.00 -56.34 56.37
N TYR A 493 -40.55 -57.06 57.43
CA TYR A 493 -39.68 -58.22 57.24
C TYR A 493 -40.39 -59.33 56.46
N THR A 494 -41.67 -59.55 56.70
CA THR A 494 -42.46 -60.54 55.96
C THR A 494 -42.57 -60.18 54.49
N TYR A 495 -42.84 -58.91 54.15
CA TYR A 495 -42.88 -58.44 52.77
C TYR A 495 -41.53 -58.56 52.11
N ARG A 496 -40.41 -58.14 52.76
CA ARG A 496 -39.06 -58.30 52.24
C ARG A 496 -38.70 -59.72 51.90
N ASN A 497 -39.01 -60.66 52.82
CA ASN A 497 -38.75 -62.08 52.59
C ASN A 497 -39.58 -62.61 51.42
N ARG A 498 -40.86 -62.22 51.33
CA ARG A 498 -41.72 -62.58 50.21
C ARG A 498 -41.21 -62.06 48.88
N LEU A 499 -40.76 -60.82 48.83
CA LEU A 499 -40.19 -60.25 47.65
C LEU A 499 -38.87 -60.90 47.23
N LYS A 500 -37.99 -61.20 48.20
CA LYS A 500 -36.78 -62.00 47.97
C LYS A 500 -37.08 -63.39 47.42
N SER A 501 -38.18 -64.02 47.85
CA SER A 501 -38.58 -65.31 47.30
C SER A 501 -39.08 -65.26 45.86
N ARG A 502 -39.51 -64.07 45.38
CA ARG A 502 -39.97 -63.82 44.01
C ARG A 502 -38.82 -63.44 43.11
N ALA A 503 -37.63 -63.06 43.66
CA ALA A 503 -36.50 -62.62 42.92
C ALA A 503 -35.77 -63.74 42.16
N LEU A 504 -35.07 -63.39 41.07
CA LEU A 504 -34.20 -64.31 40.35
C LEU A 504 -32.99 -64.71 41.19
N SER A 505 -32.47 -63.79 42.01
CA SER A 505 -31.40 -64.04 42.99
C SER A 505 -31.83 -63.50 44.35
N LYS A 506 -32.04 -64.38 45.34
CA LYS A 506 -32.53 -64.00 46.66
C LYS A 506 -31.52 -63.10 47.42
N ASP A 507 -30.23 -63.44 47.34
CA ASP A 507 -29.19 -62.81 48.17
C ASP A 507 -28.78 -61.42 47.65
N THR A 508 -28.84 -61.16 46.34
CA THR A 508 -28.41 -59.89 45.73
C THR A 508 -29.58 -58.99 45.39
N PHE A 509 -30.84 -59.43 45.52
CA PHE A 509 -32.04 -58.72 45.06
C PHE A 509 -32.05 -57.20 45.42
N GLU A 510 -31.94 -56.91 46.73
CA GLU A 510 -31.96 -55.50 47.18
C GLU A 510 -30.72 -54.71 46.75
N ALA A 511 -29.57 -55.36 46.63
CA ALA A 511 -28.35 -54.73 46.10
C ALA A 511 -28.46 -54.42 44.58
N ASP A 512 -29.04 -55.34 43.81
CA ASP A 512 -29.29 -55.20 42.39
C ASP A 512 -30.36 -54.15 42.12
N LEU A 513 -31.38 -54.03 42.93
CA LEU A 513 -32.42 -53.01 42.90
C LEU A 513 -31.76 -51.58 43.06
N ARG A 514 -30.84 -51.43 44.01
CA ARG A 514 -30.11 -50.19 44.24
C ARG A 514 -29.15 -49.85 43.10
N ARG A 515 -28.51 -50.85 42.49
CA ARG A 515 -27.68 -50.59 41.31
C ARG A 515 -28.49 -50.05 40.12
N HIS A 516 -29.71 -50.58 39.95
CA HIS A 516 -30.61 -50.04 38.92
C HIS A 516 -31.08 -48.63 39.24
N SER A 517 -31.27 -48.29 40.50
CA SER A 517 -31.53 -46.90 40.91
C SER A 517 -30.37 -45.96 40.58
N ALA A 518 -29.11 -46.35 40.89
CA ALA A 518 -27.94 -45.55 40.63
C ALA A 518 -27.65 -45.39 39.13
N ALA A 519 -28.07 -46.32 38.27
CA ALA A 519 -27.96 -46.24 36.83
C ALA A 519 -29.06 -45.39 36.16
N ALA A 520 -30.18 -45.17 36.86
CA ALA A 520 -31.30 -44.35 36.39
C ALA A 520 -31.21 -42.87 36.82
N LEU A 521 -30.26 -42.50 37.68
CA LEU A 521 -29.89 -41.15 38.10
C LEU A 521 -28.76 -40.61 37.23
#